data_4f2fa47d2d9dcab81cebaa9c78189949
#
_entry.id   4f2fa47d2d9dcab81cebaa9c78189949
#
_cell.length_a   1.000
_cell.length_b   1.000
_cell.length_c   1.000
_cell.angle_alpha   90.00
_cell.angle_beta   90.00
_cell.angle_gamma   90.00
#
_symmetry.space_group_name_H-M   'P 1'
#
loop_
_entity.id
_entity.type
_entity.pdbx_description
1 polymer ?
#
loop_
_entity_poly.entity_id
_entity_poly.type
_entity_poly.pdbx_seq_one_letter_code
_entity_poly.pdbx_strand_id
1 'polypeptide(L)'
;MCTRVVYSGSNGMVATGRSMDWKTDMHSNLWVFPRGMKRNGETGENSLEWTSRYGSVVTSAFEIASTDGMNEKGLVANLLWLPETE
;
A
#
# COMPACT_ATOMS: atom_id res chain seq x y z
N MET A 1 13.32 -8.97 -6.23
CA MET A 1 13.12 -9.33 -4.81
C MET A 1 12.91 -8.06 -3.99
N CYS A 2 12.08 -8.12 -2.98
CA CYS A 2 11.74 -6.95 -2.15
C CYS A 2 12.23 -7.16 -0.73
N THR A 3 12.59 -6.06 -0.06
CA THR A 3 13.02 -6.08 1.33
C THR A 3 12.19 -5.08 2.12
N ARG A 4 11.79 -5.46 3.32
CA ARG A 4 11.07 -4.58 4.24
C ARG A 4 11.79 -4.52 5.58
N VAL A 5 11.92 -3.32 6.10
CA VAL A 5 12.54 -3.06 7.40
C VAL A 5 11.57 -2.25 8.25
N VAL A 6 11.39 -2.64 9.50
CA VAL A 6 10.62 -1.88 10.49
C VAL A 6 11.58 -1.44 11.58
N TYR A 7 11.60 -0.14 11.83
CA TYR A 7 12.41 0.47 12.89
C TYR A 7 11.49 1.00 13.98
N SER A 8 11.70 0.55 15.20
CA SER A 8 10.98 1.05 16.38
C SER A 8 11.92 1.96 17.16
N GLY A 9 11.60 3.25 17.16
CA GLY A 9 12.38 4.26 17.86
C GLY A 9 11.87 4.57 19.25
N SER A 10 12.43 5.60 19.87
CA SER A 10 11.96 6.12 21.16
C SER A 10 10.61 6.83 20.99
N ASN A 11 9.87 7.01 22.10
CA ASN A 11 8.59 7.70 22.14
C ASN A 11 7.50 7.08 21.25
N GLY A 12 7.55 5.78 21.02
CA GLY A 12 6.56 5.07 20.22
C GLY A 12 6.67 5.32 18.72
N MET A 13 7.76 5.92 18.24
CA MET A 13 7.98 6.13 16.82
C MET A 13 8.21 4.79 16.12
N VAL A 14 7.52 4.57 15.02
CA VAL A 14 7.75 3.40 14.15
C VAL A 14 7.92 3.91 12.72
N ALA A 15 8.98 3.49 12.08
CA ALA A 15 9.22 3.79 10.66
C ALA A 15 9.36 2.49 9.88
N THR A 16 8.74 2.45 8.71
CA THR A 16 8.82 1.31 7.81
C THR A 16 9.48 1.76 6.52
N GLY A 17 10.53 1.06 6.13
CA GLY A 17 11.18 1.26 4.83
C GLY A 17 11.09 -0.02 4.01
N ARG A 18 11.00 0.12 2.69
CA ARG A 18 10.99 -1.05 1.83
C ARG A 18 11.63 -0.72 0.49
N SER A 19 12.26 -1.71 -0.11
CA SER A 19 12.66 -1.66 -1.51
C SER A 19 11.70 -2.47 -2.36
N MET A 20 11.51 -2.05 -3.59
CA MET A 20 10.72 -2.80 -4.56
C MET A 20 11.57 -3.01 -5.81
N ASP A 21 12.05 -4.22 -5.96
CA ASP A 21 12.92 -4.59 -7.06
C ASP A 21 12.07 -5.27 -8.14
N TRP A 22 11.79 -4.53 -9.19
CA TRP A 22 11.00 -5.02 -10.31
C TRP A 22 11.74 -4.72 -11.61
N LYS A 23 11.53 -5.55 -12.61
CA LYS A 23 12.25 -5.45 -13.89
C LYS A 23 11.81 -4.26 -14.75
N THR A 24 10.70 -3.63 -14.40
CA THR A 24 10.12 -2.53 -15.17
C THR A 24 9.85 -1.36 -14.24
N ASP A 25 10.07 -0.15 -14.71
CA ASP A 25 9.66 1.06 -13.97
C ASP A 25 8.14 1.06 -13.84
N MET A 26 7.66 1.14 -12.61
CA MET A 26 6.23 1.13 -12.33
C MET A 26 5.60 2.52 -12.34
N HIS A 27 6.38 3.55 -12.61
CA HIS A 27 5.91 4.94 -12.61
C HIS A 27 5.12 5.28 -11.35
N SER A 28 5.69 4.95 -10.19
CA SER A 28 5.02 5.10 -8.90
C SER A 28 4.78 6.56 -8.56
N ASN A 29 3.60 6.84 -8.04
CA ASN A 29 3.22 8.14 -7.51
C ASN A 29 2.63 7.98 -6.11
N LEU A 30 2.58 9.09 -5.38
CA LEU A 30 1.91 9.14 -4.07
C LEU A 30 0.52 9.75 -4.26
N TRP A 31 -0.48 9.08 -3.70
CA TRP A 31 -1.86 9.51 -3.74
C TRP A 31 -2.42 9.67 -2.34
N VAL A 32 -3.23 10.69 -2.15
CA VAL A 32 -4.00 10.86 -0.92
C VAL A 32 -5.42 10.40 -1.17
N PHE A 33 -5.86 9.41 -0.39
CA PHE A 33 -7.25 8.93 -0.44
C PHE A 33 -8.00 9.43 0.79
N PRO A 34 -9.02 10.27 0.62
CA PRO A 34 -9.75 10.85 1.74
C PRO A 34 -10.68 9.84 2.42
N ARG A 35 -11.12 10.19 3.62
CA ARG A 35 -12.22 9.48 4.30
C ARG A 35 -13.47 9.50 3.44
N GLY A 36 -14.26 8.44 3.50
CA GLY A 36 -15.54 8.36 2.79
C GLY A 36 -15.42 8.04 1.30
N MET A 37 -14.22 7.83 0.81
CA MET A 37 -14.00 7.46 -0.58
C MET A 37 -14.56 6.06 -0.85
N LYS A 38 -15.40 5.92 -1.87
CA LYS A 38 -15.91 4.62 -2.31
C LYS A 38 -14.85 3.90 -3.11
N ARG A 39 -14.63 2.64 -2.78
CA ARG A 39 -13.59 1.80 -3.38
C ARG A 39 -14.20 0.53 -3.94
N ASN A 40 -13.57 0.02 -4.99
CA ASN A 40 -13.94 -1.23 -5.64
C ASN A 40 -12.66 -1.99 -6.01
N GLY A 41 -12.61 -3.28 -5.69
CA GLY A 41 -11.48 -4.13 -6.01
C GLY A 41 -11.29 -4.39 -7.50
N GLU A 42 -12.31 -4.08 -8.32
CA GLU A 42 -12.27 -4.17 -9.78
C GLU A 42 -11.91 -5.56 -10.31
N THR A 43 -12.43 -6.59 -9.65
CA THR A 43 -12.20 -7.98 -10.04
C THR A 43 -13.40 -8.60 -10.80
N GLY A 44 -14.34 -7.78 -11.28
CA GLY A 44 -15.52 -8.21 -12.02
C GLY A 44 -16.79 -8.16 -11.18
N GLU A 45 -17.74 -9.04 -11.47
CA GLU A 45 -19.08 -8.99 -10.85
C GLU A 45 -19.08 -9.18 -9.34
N ASN A 46 -18.14 -9.93 -8.83
CA ASN A 46 -18.04 -10.25 -7.40
C ASN A 46 -16.95 -9.43 -6.68
N SER A 47 -16.62 -8.27 -7.23
CA SER A 47 -15.62 -7.39 -6.61
C SER A 47 -16.05 -6.94 -5.23
N LEU A 48 -15.08 -6.88 -4.32
CA LEU A 48 -15.28 -6.25 -3.04
C LEU A 48 -15.49 -4.76 -3.22
N GLU A 49 -16.55 -4.24 -2.64
CA GLU A 49 -16.81 -2.81 -2.57
C GLU A 49 -16.82 -2.37 -1.11
N TRP A 50 -16.20 -1.21 -0.84
CA TRP A 50 -16.17 -0.66 0.50
C TRP A 50 -16.06 0.86 0.47
N THR A 51 -16.29 1.46 1.64
CA THR A 51 -16.07 2.89 1.83
C THR A 51 -14.92 3.07 2.82
N SER A 52 -13.94 3.87 2.44
CA SER A 52 -12.78 4.13 3.29
C SER A 52 -13.19 4.84 4.57
N ARG A 53 -12.94 4.22 5.71
CA ARG A 53 -13.22 4.83 7.01
C ARG A 53 -12.20 5.90 7.35
N TYR A 54 -10.94 5.69 6.96
CA TYR A 54 -9.82 6.57 7.28
C TYR A 54 -9.16 7.10 6.02
N GLY A 55 -8.60 8.30 6.12
CA GLY A 55 -7.74 8.82 5.08
C GLY A 55 -6.42 8.06 5.03
N SER A 56 -5.82 7.97 3.86
CA SER A 56 -4.56 7.25 3.65
C SER A 56 -3.70 7.92 2.59
N VAL A 57 -2.40 7.65 2.67
CA VAL A 57 -1.44 7.96 1.62
C VAL A 57 -0.95 6.64 1.05
N VAL A 58 -1.00 6.49 -0.25
CA VAL A 58 -0.64 5.25 -0.92
C VAL A 58 0.35 5.50 -2.05
N THR A 59 1.16 4.49 -2.34
CA THR A 59 2.03 4.46 -3.50
C THR A 59 1.38 3.63 -4.59
N SER A 60 1.33 4.17 -5.81
CA SER A 60 0.74 3.47 -6.96
C SER A 60 1.76 2.72 -7.77
N ALA A 61 1.29 1.70 -8.48
CA ALA A 61 2.01 1.03 -9.56
C ALA A 61 1.22 1.23 -10.84
N PHE A 62 1.83 1.80 -11.85
CA PHE A 62 1.23 2.07 -13.17
C PHE A 62 -0.10 2.86 -13.10
N GLU A 63 -0.32 3.62 -12.05
CA GLU A 63 -1.57 4.35 -11.79
C GLU A 63 -2.81 3.46 -11.71
N ILE A 64 -2.64 2.15 -11.60
CA ILE A 64 -3.74 1.18 -11.60
C ILE A 64 -3.95 0.57 -10.21
N ALA A 65 -2.86 0.22 -9.54
CA ALA A 65 -2.90 -0.51 -8.27
C ALA A 65 -2.11 0.20 -7.18
N SER A 66 -2.47 -0.06 -5.94
CA SER A 66 -1.70 0.40 -4.78
C SER A 66 -0.72 -0.69 -4.35
N THR A 67 0.51 -0.31 -4.08
CA THR A 67 1.55 -1.25 -3.60
C THR A 67 1.82 -1.11 -2.11
N ASP A 68 1.73 0.09 -1.59
CA ASP A 68 2.05 0.39 -0.21
C ASP A 68 1.16 1.52 0.27
N GLY A 69 0.97 1.60 1.56
CA GLY A 69 0.20 2.69 2.10
C GLY A 69 0.23 2.78 3.61
N MET A 70 -0.19 3.92 4.09
CA MET A 70 -0.36 4.17 5.52
C MET A 70 -1.64 4.97 5.71
N ASN A 71 -2.45 4.60 6.69
CA ASN A 71 -3.64 5.37 7.02
C ASN A 71 -3.39 6.32 8.20
N GLU A 72 -4.36 7.20 8.46
CA GLU A 72 -4.27 8.20 9.51
C GLU A 72 -4.26 7.61 10.92
N LYS A 73 -4.57 6.32 11.07
CA LYS A 73 -4.50 5.59 12.34
C LYS A 73 -3.15 4.90 12.55
N GLY A 74 -2.23 5.03 11.60
CA GLY A 74 -0.89 4.46 11.70
C GLY A 74 -0.76 3.03 11.21
N LEU A 75 -1.78 2.48 10.57
CA LEU A 75 -1.66 1.16 9.94
C LEU A 75 -0.87 1.29 8.65
N VAL A 76 0.18 0.49 8.53
CA VAL A 76 1.03 0.42 7.34
C VAL A 76 0.85 -0.92 6.67
N ALA A 77 0.69 -0.91 5.34
CA ALA A 77 0.61 -2.12 4.54
C ALA A 77 1.62 -2.04 3.39
N ASN A 78 2.28 -3.15 3.13
CA ASN A 78 3.26 -3.26 2.06
C ASN A 78 2.98 -4.53 1.24
N LEU A 79 3.07 -4.40 -0.07
CA LEU A 79 2.94 -5.55 -0.98
C LEU A 79 4.33 -6.08 -1.30
N LEU A 80 4.62 -7.31 -0.91
CA LEU A 80 5.87 -8.00 -1.23
C LEU A 80 5.54 -9.32 -1.93
N TRP A 81 6.32 -9.66 -2.93
CA TRP A 81 6.18 -10.92 -3.63
C TRP A 81 7.10 -11.97 -3.01
N LEU A 82 6.52 -13.12 -2.69
CA LEU A 82 7.25 -14.27 -2.17
C LEU A 82 7.04 -15.45 -3.13
N PRO A 83 8.03 -15.77 -3.96
CA PRO A 83 7.89 -16.82 -4.97
C PRO A 83 7.51 -18.19 -4.41
N GLU A 84 7.95 -18.48 -3.21
CA GLU A 84 7.72 -19.75 -2.55
C GLU A 84 6.26 -20.00 -2.13
N THR A 85 5.41 -18.99 -2.27
CA THR A 85 3.99 -19.14 -1.92
C THR A 85 3.13 -19.70 -3.05
N GLU A 86 3.69 -19.90 -4.21
CA GLU A 86 2.98 -20.41 -5.38
C GLU A 86 2.85 -21.94 -5.41
#